data_52942a1e01e78af55b20257ba64d942f
#
_entry.id   52942a1e01e78af55b20257ba64d942f
#
_cell.length_a   1.000
_cell.length_b   1.000
_cell.length_c   1.000
_cell.angle_alpha   90.00
_cell.angle_beta   90.00
_cell.angle_gamma   90.00
#
_symmetry.space_group_name_H-M   'P 1'
#
loop_
_entity.id
_entity.type
_entity.pdbx_description
1 polymer ?
#
loop_
_entity_poly.entity_id
_entity_poly.type
_entity_poly.pdbx_seq_one_letter_code
_entity_poly.pdbx_strand_id
1 'polypeptide(L)'
;MTTKAELIKDVVSADATRKKDMIRAAEMYANSDAIKKTSKRVEAMKTCRNVIKYAIAFADNSDTNITAKKLLQINTCKNRFCSGCQKAKAINDALDITTLSRYLTQEKKYRPLFITLTIPNITGDELDNAIRKMNKDIDKLFKRKYYQENMKAWIVKLEVTRNKENNTYHPHFHILAFVHKSYFYERNADSFISIPMLRKDWQEVSNDERITQVDIRKAKGRTKADREKAVLELAKYTAKSSDFLDSQEVFDTMYNALKGKQVIRFCGELSVLKKVYDFDKYGLFEKYAPKTEEMPELTHRLQLDWHKDVYEKSISELNEDEKKELARTVECETDKDFADTYFDDLHKLYQTEQKIEMIDTTDANEIEKEVLENELKNLKRKKSECNRKLKVMEYVAKNMYANFKLKEFESEYDFLKAMDLL
;
A
#
# COMPACT_ATOMS: atom_id res chain seq x y z
N MET A 1 -23.14 -1.31 -10.72
CA MET A 1 -23.21 0.17 -10.79
C MET A 1 -23.03 0.51 -12.25
N THR A 2 -24.06 1.00 -12.91
CA THR A 2 -23.96 1.53 -14.27
C THR A 2 -22.94 2.67 -14.22
N THR A 3 -21.83 2.56 -14.95
CA THR A 3 -20.86 3.63 -15.11
C THR A 3 -21.60 4.82 -15.70
N LYS A 4 -21.69 5.89 -14.93
CA LYS A 4 -22.27 7.14 -15.42
C LYS A 4 -21.34 7.65 -16.51
N ALA A 5 -21.88 7.83 -17.72
CA ALA A 5 -21.09 8.42 -18.80
C ALA A 5 -20.56 9.79 -18.36
N GLU A 6 -19.27 10.02 -18.58
CA GLU A 6 -18.60 11.29 -18.22
C GLU A 6 -18.36 12.10 -19.49
N LEU A 7 -18.66 13.39 -19.44
CA LEU A 7 -18.25 14.31 -20.51
C LEU A 7 -16.73 14.55 -20.44
N ILE A 8 -16.06 14.69 -21.57
CA ILE A 8 -14.65 15.09 -21.64
C ILE A 8 -14.38 16.32 -20.79
N LYS A 9 -15.30 17.30 -20.79
CA LYS A 9 -15.24 18.50 -19.95
C LYS A 9 -15.15 18.17 -18.46
N ASP A 10 -15.90 17.18 -17.99
CA ASP A 10 -15.92 16.79 -16.57
C ASP A 10 -14.59 16.15 -16.16
N VAL A 11 -14.03 15.29 -17.02
CA VAL A 11 -12.71 14.67 -16.80
C VAL A 11 -11.63 15.74 -16.70
N VAL A 12 -11.58 16.68 -17.64
CA VAL A 12 -10.60 17.77 -17.67
C VAL A 12 -10.73 18.66 -16.44
N SER A 13 -11.97 19.05 -16.07
CA SER A 13 -12.25 19.93 -14.92
C SER A 13 -11.82 19.28 -13.59
N ALA A 14 -12.12 18.00 -13.41
CA ALA A 14 -11.75 17.28 -12.18
C ALA A 14 -10.22 17.17 -12.01
N ASP A 15 -9.50 16.95 -13.11
CA ASP A 15 -8.03 16.89 -13.07
C ASP A 15 -7.41 18.29 -12.90
N ALA A 16 -7.98 19.33 -13.48
CA ALA A 16 -7.53 20.72 -13.32
C ALA A 16 -7.68 21.22 -11.88
N THR A 17 -8.81 20.96 -11.22
CA THR A 17 -9.03 21.35 -9.83
C THR A 17 -7.97 20.70 -8.92
N ARG A 18 -7.71 19.43 -9.11
CA ARG A 18 -6.69 18.69 -8.35
C ARG A 18 -5.29 19.24 -8.61
N LYS A 19 -5.02 19.65 -9.85
CA LYS A 19 -3.71 20.19 -10.23
C LYS A 19 -3.37 21.48 -9.48
N LYS A 20 -4.33 22.35 -9.21
CA LYS A 20 -4.13 23.57 -8.39
C LYS A 20 -3.66 23.24 -6.98
N ASP A 21 -4.29 22.27 -6.29
CA ASP A 21 -3.82 21.78 -4.98
C ASP A 21 -2.40 21.23 -5.04
N MET A 22 -2.06 20.53 -6.13
CA MET A 22 -0.72 19.98 -6.32
C MET A 22 0.35 21.05 -6.51
N ILE A 23 0.04 22.12 -7.25
CA ILE A 23 0.93 23.27 -7.43
C ILE A 23 1.15 23.95 -6.08
N ARG A 24 0.09 24.24 -5.32
CA ARG A 24 0.20 24.82 -3.97
C ARG A 24 1.05 23.97 -3.03
N ALA A 25 0.87 22.64 -3.05
CA ALA A 25 1.71 21.71 -2.27
C ALA A 25 3.18 21.75 -2.72
N ALA A 26 3.44 21.87 -4.02
CA ALA A 26 4.80 21.96 -4.55
C ALA A 26 5.48 23.29 -4.17
N GLU A 27 4.74 24.40 -4.15
CA GLU A 27 5.22 25.71 -3.69
C GLU A 27 5.56 25.68 -2.20
N MET A 28 4.65 25.19 -1.34
CA MET A 28 4.91 25.03 0.09
C MET A 28 6.14 24.12 0.35
N TYR A 29 6.26 23.02 -0.40
CA TYR A 29 7.43 22.14 -0.30
C TYR A 29 8.72 22.87 -0.73
N ALA A 30 8.68 23.66 -1.80
CA ALA A 30 9.81 24.43 -2.30
C ALA A 30 10.24 25.55 -1.34
N ASN A 31 9.27 26.22 -0.71
CA ASN A 31 9.51 27.37 0.17
C ASN A 31 9.88 26.99 1.61
N SER A 32 9.63 25.73 2.02
CA SER A 32 9.93 25.29 3.38
C SER A 32 11.42 25.28 3.68
N ASP A 33 11.83 25.91 4.77
CA ASP A 33 13.18 25.80 5.34
C ASP A 33 13.31 24.64 6.33
N ALA A 34 12.17 24.16 6.85
CA ALA A 34 12.11 23.04 7.79
C ALA A 34 12.27 21.66 7.12
N ILE A 35 12.15 21.60 5.78
CA ILE A 35 12.17 20.37 5.01
C ILE A 35 13.48 20.22 4.25
N LYS A 36 14.23 19.16 4.55
CA LYS A 36 15.41 18.79 3.77
C LYS A 36 14.98 18.31 2.37
N LYS A 37 15.24 19.10 1.33
CA LYS A 37 14.78 18.91 -0.04
C LYS A 37 15.92 18.93 -1.05
N THR A 38 15.67 18.35 -2.22
CA THR A 38 16.57 18.44 -3.39
C THR A 38 15.86 19.15 -4.53
N SER A 39 16.59 19.86 -5.39
CA SER A 39 16.05 20.51 -6.59
C SER A 39 15.29 19.53 -7.48
N LYS A 40 15.81 18.33 -7.68
CA LYS A 40 15.14 17.25 -8.44
C LYS A 40 13.76 16.89 -7.86
N ARG A 41 13.62 16.84 -6.54
CA ARG A 41 12.34 16.51 -5.91
C ARG A 41 11.33 17.66 -5.98
N VAL A 42 11.80 18.90 -5.84
CA VAL A 42 10.97 20.10 -6.04
C VAL A 42 10.43 20.12 -7.46
N GLU A 43 11.31 19.93 -8.46
CA GLU A 43 10.90 19.90 -9.87
C GLU A 43 9.91 18.78 -10.17
N ALA A 44 10.14 17.58 -9.65
CA ALA A 44 9.22 16.45 -9.80
C ALA A 44 7.81 16.75 -9.22
N MET A 45 7.72 17.54 -8.14
CA MET A 45 6.43 17.98 -7.60
C MET A 45 5.76 19.03 -8.46
N LYS A 46 6.51 20.01 -8.97
CA LYS A 46 5.98 21.08 -9.84
C LYS A 46 5.44 20.50 -11.16
N THR A 47 6.16 19.56 -11.75
CA THR A 47 5.77 18.94 -13.03
C THR A 47 4.83 17.74 -12.89
N CYS A 48 4.49 17.31 -11.65
CA CYS A 48 3.62 16.17 -11.43
C CYS A 48 2.28 16.33 -12.15
N ARG A 49 1.88 15.32 -12.93
CA ARG A 49 0.68 15.32 -13.76
C ARG A 49 0.60 16.47 -14.78
N ASN A 50 1.73 16.97 -15.27
CA ASN A 50 1.68 17.90 -16.39
C ASN A 50 1.16 17.21 -17.66
N VAL A 51 1.44 15.92 -17.80
CA VAL A 51 0.95 15.10 -18.92
C VAL A 51 0.15 13.93 -18.37
N ILE A 52 -1.09 13.75 -18.87
CA ILE A 52 -1.94 12.60 -18.56
C ILE A 52 -2.49 12.06 -19.88
N LYS A 53 -2.35 10.75 -20.08
CA LYS A 53 -2.93 10.07 -21.26
C LYS A 53 -3.90 9.00 -20.81
N TYR A 54 -5.10 9.02 -21.35
CA TYR A 54 -6.14 8.01 -21.16
C TYR A 54 -6.44 7.33 -22.51
N ALA A 55 -6.61 6.01 -22.49
CA ALA A 55 -7.38 5.34 -23.50
C ALA A 55 -8.86 5.49 -23.14
N ILE A 56 -9.70 5.84 -24.11
CA ILE A 56 -11.12 6.12 -23.91
C ILE A 56 -11.98 5.39 -24.93
N ALA A 57 -13.23 5.11 -24.55
CA ALA A 57 -14.31 4.72 -25.45
C ALA A 57 -15.40 5.79 -25.38
N PHE A 58 -16.00 6.08 -26.52
CA PHE A 58 -17.15 6.98 -26.62
C PHE A 58 -18.46 6.21 -26.59
N ALA A 59 -19.54 6.87 -26.19
CA ALA A 59 -20.88 6.38 -26.40
C ALA A 59 -21.20 6.35 -27.91
N ASP A 60 -22.05 5.43 -28.32
CA ASP A 60 -22.52 5.36 -29.69
C ASP A 60 -23.02 6.76 -30.16
N ASN A 61 -22.54 7.18 -31.30
CA ASN A 61 -22.86 8.46 -31.92
C ASN A 61 -22.44 9.72 -31.11
N SER A 62 -21.41 9.66 -30.29
CA SER A 62 -20.91 10.80 -29.52
C SER A 62 -19.39 10.87 -29.53
N ASP A 63 -18.83 12.04 -29.88
CA ASP A 63 -17.40 12.33 -29.83
C ASP A 63 -16.99 13.04 -28.51
N THR A 64 -17.90 13.17 -27.57
CA THR A 64 -17.68 13.93 -26.32
C THR A 64 -18.04 13.16 -25.07
N ASN A 65 -18.82 12.08 -25.17
CA ASN A 65 -19.35 11.33 -24.06
C ASN A 65 -18.54 10.06 -23.85
N ILE A 66 -17.71 10.05 -22.81
CA ILE A 66 -16.82 8.93 -22.49
C ILE A 66 -17.60 7.89 -21.68
N THR A 67 -17.68 6.67 -22.17
CA THR A 67 -18.31 5.52 -21.49
C THR A 67 -17.30 4.69 -20.71
N ALA A 68 -16.05 4.66 -21.13
CA ALA A 68 -14.96 3.99 -20.44
C ALA A 68 -13.64 4.74 -20.61
N LYS A 69 -12.78 4.65 -19.58
CA LYS A 69 -11.43 5.21 -19.63
C LYS A 69 -10.45 4.35 -18.85
N LYS A 70 -9.24 4.18 -19.40
CA LYS A 70 -8.10 3.52 -18.76
C LYS A 70 -6.89 4.44 -18.83
N LEU A 71 -6.17 4.59 -17.72
CA LEU A 71 -4.95 5.38 -17.70
C LEU A 71 -3.85 4.67 -18.48
N LEU A 72 -3.26 5.35 -19.48
CA LEU A 72 -2.11 4.86 -20.25
C LEU A 72 -0.80 5.38 -19.68
N GLN A 73 -0.71 6.70 -19.49
CA GLN A 73 0.52 7.34 -19.05
C GLN A 73 0.23 8.52 -18.12
N ILE A 74 1.08 8.68 -17.11
CA ILE A 74 1.04 9.82 -16.21
C ILE A 74 2.41 10.01 -15.57
N ASN A 75 2.89 11.24 -15.50
CA ASN A 75 4.06 11.57 -14.72
C ASN A 75 3.68 11.86 -13.27
N THR A 76 4.42 11.27 -12.31
CA THR A 76 4.10 11.36 -10.87
C THR A 76 5.33 11.65 -10.03
N CYS A 77 5.19 12.51 -9.01
CA CYS A 77 6.26 12.80 -8.06
C CYS A 77 6.35 11.80 -6.89
N LYS A 78 5.36 10.94 -6.73
CA LYS A 78 5.23 9.98 -5.61
C LYS A 78 5.33 10.62 -4.21
N ASN A 79 5.13 11.94 -4.11
CA ASN A 79 5.13 12.63 -2.82
C ASN A 79 3.79 12.46 -2.11
N ARG A 80 3.85 12.18 -0.81
CA ARG A 80 2.64 11.99 0.04
C ARG A 80 1.77 13.23 0.12
N PHE A 81 2.34 14.43 0.02
CA PHE A 81 1.62 15.70 0.10
C PHE A 81 1.15 16.23 -1.27
N CYS A 82 1.34 15.46 -2.31
CA CYS A 82 0.76 15.74 -3.62
C CYS A 82 -0.63 15.08 -3.72
N SER A 83 -1.70 15.87 -3.82
CA SER A 83 -3.08 15.35 -3.84
C SER A 83 -3.35 14.37 -4.97
N GLY A 84 -2.71 14.54 -6.13
CA GLY A 84 -2.77 13.60 -7.24
C GLY A 84 -2.14 12.25 -6.94
N CYS A 85 -0.95 12.25 -6.30
CA CYS A 85 -0.28 11.02 -5.88
C CYS A 85 -0.97 10.34 -4.69
N GLN A 86 -1.53 11.12 -3.76
CA GLN A 86 -2.36 10.60 -2.68
C GLN A 86 -3.58 9.84 -3.21
N LYS A 87 -4.30 10.43 -4.20
CA LYS A 87 -5.49 9.78 -4.79
C LYS A 87 -5.12 8.46 -5.45
N ALA A 88 -4.06 8.44 -6.27
CA ALA A 88 -3.61 7.21 -6.91
C ALA A 88 -3.24 6.15 -5.87
N LYS A 89 -2.50 6.54 -4.82
CA LYS A 89 -2.17 5.61 -3.73
C LYS A 89 -3.41 5.10 -3.00
N ALA A 90 -4.38 5.97 -2.68
CA ALA A 90 -5.61 5.57 -1.99
C ALA A 90 -6.43 4.56 -2.80
N ILE A 91 -6.47 4.68 -4.14
CA ILE A 91 -7.13 3.72 -5.02
C ILE A 91 -6.41 2.36 -4.96
N ASN A 92 -5.08 2.35 -5.05
CA ASN A 92 -4.31 1.12 -4.94
C ASN A 92 -4.43 0.48 -3.56
N ASP A 93 -4.35 1.28 -2.48
CA ASP A 93 -4.55 0.79 -1.12
C ASP A 93 -5.96 0.17 -0.94
N ALA A 94 -7.00 0.77 -1.55
CA ALA A 94 -8.36 0.21 -1.52
C ALA A 94 -8.44 -1.14 -2.23
N LEU A 95 -7.79 -1.26 -3.38
CA LEU A 95 -7.72 -2.52 -4.13
C LEU A 95 -7.01 -3.61 -3.30
N ASP A 96 -5.83 -3.30 -2.77
CA ASP A 96 -5.04 -4.21 -1.93
C ASP A 96 -5.85 -4.69 -0.71
N ILE A 97 -6.42 -3.74 0.05
CA ILE A 97 -7.19 -4.05 1.25
C ILE A 97 -8.42 -4.89 0.92
N THR A 98 -9.13 -4.55 -0.17
CA THR A 98 -10.34 -5.30 -0.59
C THR A 98 -9.98 -6.73 -0.97
N THR A 99 -8.98 -6.91 -1.80
CA THR A 99 -8.55 -8.23 -2.30
C THR A 99 -8.10 -9.12 -1.14
N LEU A 100 -7.21 -8.63 -0.28
CA LEU A 100 -6.71 -9.37 0.87
C LEU A 100 -7.81 -9.66 1.91
N SER A 101 -8.73 -8.71 2.13
CA SER A 101 -9.89 -8.93 3.02
C SER A 101 -10.82 -10.01 2.49
N ARG A 102 -11.06 -10.05 1.18
CA ARG A 102 -11.86 -11.11 0.54
C ARG A 102 -11.18 -12.47 0.67
N TYR A 103 -9.87 -12.54 0.43
CA TYR A 103 -9.10 -13.76 0.66
C TYR A 103 -9.27 -14.27 2.11
N LEU A 104 -9.01 -13.42 3.11
CA LEU A 104 -9.14 -13.80 4.53
C LEU A 104 -10.57 -14.24 4.90
N THR A 105 -11.59 -13.59 4.36
CA THR A 105 -12.98 -13.92 4.69
C THR A 105 -13.50 -15.15 3.95
N GLN A 106 -13.06 -15.36 2.71
CA GLN A 106 -13.55 -16.47 1.86
C GLN A 106 -12.74 -17.74 2.07
N GLU A 107 -11.41 -17.67 2.16
CA GLU A 107 -10.55 -18.85 2.31
C GLU A 107 -10.29 -19.19 3.78
N LYS A 108 -9.85 -18.21 4.58
CA LYS A 108 -9.55 -18.44 6.00
C LYS A 108 -10.79 -18.43 6.89
N LYS A 109 -11.98 -18.04 6.36
CA LYS A 109 -13.24 -17.94 7.09
C LYS A 109 -13.18 -16.96 8.28
N TYR A 110 -12.23 -16.03 8.26
CA TYR A 110 -12.12 -14.99 9.29
C TYR A 110 -13.27 -13.98 9.21
N ARG A 111 -13.47 -13.25 10.30
CA ARG A 111 -14.50 -12.21 10.41
C ARG A 111 -13.84 -10.87 10.73
N PRO A 112 -14.19 -9.80 10.02
CA PRO A 112 -13.60 -8.49 10.25
C PRO A 112 -14.21 -7.77 11.43
N LEU A 113 -13.34 -7.12 12.23
CA LEU A 113 -13.65 -6.14 13.26
C LEU A 113 -13.06 -4.79 12.85
N PHE A 114 -13.79 -3.73 13.07
CA PHE A 114 -13.29 -2.36 12.92
C PHE A 114 -12.98 -1.79 14.30
N ILE A 115 -11.76 -1.29 14.49
CA ILE A 115 -11.28 -0.71 15.74
C ILE A 115 -10.79 0.71 15.44
N THR A 116 -11.12 1.66 16.33
CA THR A 116 -10.55 3.00 16.31
C THR A 116 -9.85 3.26 17.64
N LEU A 117 -8.58 3.68 17.58
CA LEU A 117 -7.79 4.08 18.73
C LEU A 117 -7.37 5.53 18.57
N THR A 118 -7.69 6.35 19.57
CA THR A 118 -7.38 7.79 19.55
C THR A 118 -6.50 8.17 20.74
N ILE A 119 -5.92 9.36 20.67
CA ILE A 119 -5.34 10.08 21.81
C ILE A 119 -5.98 11.47 21.89
N PRO A 120 -5.87 12.18 23.02
CA PRO A 120 -6.29 13.58 23.09
C PRO A 120 -5.64 14.46 22.01
N ASN A 121 -6.29 15.58 21.67
CA ASN A 121 -5.69 16.56 20.78
C ASN A 121 -4.35 17.07 21.34
N ILE A 122 -3.40 17.28 20.45
CA ILE A 122 -2.04 17.71 20.77
C ILE A 122 -1.61 18.90 19.92
N THR A 123 -0.56 19.58 20.32
CA THR A 123 0.06 20.67 19.58
C THR A 123 0.91 20.17 18.40
N GLY A 124 1.30 21.05 17.51
CA GLY A 124 2.06 20.68 16.31
C GLY A 124 3.47 20.16 16.62
N ASP A 125 4.12 20.71 17.63
CA ASP A 125 5.45 20.30 18.09
C ASP A 125 5.46 18.91 18.73
N GLU A 126 4.34 18.46 19.31
CA GLU A 126 4.18 17.13 19.87
C GLU A 126 3.88 16.04 18.84
N LEU A 127 3.40 16.43 17.63
CA LEU A 127 2.77 15.51 16.66
C LEU A 127 3.70 14.35 16.23
N ASP A 128 4.96 14.61 15.90
CA ASP A 128 5.90 13.55 15.47
C ASP A 128 6.15 12.53 16.60
N ASN A 129 6.39 13.04 17.81
CA ASN A 129 6.63 12.20 18.99
C ASN A 129 5.40 11.38 19.38
N ALA A 130 4.21 11.98 19.31
CA ALA A 130 2.94 11.30 19.59
C ALA A 130 2.70 10.15 18.57
N ILE A 131 2.91 10.38 17.28
CA ILE A 131 2.79 9.33 16.26
C ILE A 131 3.80 8.21 16.51
N ARG A 132 5.05 8.52 16.87
CA ARG A 132 6.07 7.51 17.20
C ARG A 132 5.67 6.68 18.42
N LYS A 133 5.15 7.34 19.46
CA LYS A 133 4.66 6.70 20.68
C LYS A 133 3.47 5.79 20.38
N MET A 134 2.45 6.29 19.68
CA MET A 134 1.27 5.52 19.30
C MET A 134 1.63 4.25 18.53
N ASN A 135 2.62 4.32 17.60
CA ASN A 135 3.10 3.16 16.85
C ASN A 135 3.74 2.09 17.77
N LYS A 136 4.46 2.49 18.82
CA LYS A 136 5.01 1.55 19.82
C LYS A 136 3.91 0.98 20.71
N ASP A 137 2.96 1.80 21.07
CA ASP A 137 1.90 1.42 22.02
C ASP A 137 0.88 0.46 21.38
N ILE A 138 0.55 0.63 20.12
CA ILE A 138 -0.30 -0.34 19.41
C ILE A 138 0.40 -1.70 19.29
N ASP A 139 1.72 -1.72 19.07
CA ASP A 139 2.48 -2.96 19.04
C ASP A 139 2.49 -3.66 20.42
N LYS A 140 2.52 -2.90 21.53
CA LYS A 140 2.37 -3.45 22.88
C LYS A 140 0.96 -4.00 23.12
N LEU A 141 -0.08 -3.26 22.66
CA LEU A 141 -1.47 -3.70 22.79
C LEU A 141 -1.69 -5.06 22.12
N PHE A 142 -1.27 -5.18 20.85
CA PHE A 142 -1.47 -6.43 20.08
C PHE A 142 -0.52 -7.56 20.50
N LYS A 143 0.50 -7.30 21.33
CA LYS A 143 1.33 -8.33 21.97
C LYS A 143 0.72 -8.90 23.27
N ARG A 144 -0.31 -8.28 23.83
CA ARG A 144 -1.00 -8.86 24.98
C ARG A 144 -1.63 -10.20 24.56
N LYS A 145 -1.49 -11.22 25.41
CA LYS A 145 -1.93 -12.61 25.15
C LYS A 145 -3.33 -12.67 24.55
N TYR A 146 -4.26 -11.94 25.13
CA TYR A 146 -5.65 -11.90 24.71
C TYR A 146 -5.84 -11.44 23.27
N TYR A 147 -5.13 -10.39 22.83
CA TYR A 147 -5.18 -9.90 21.44
C TYR A 147 -4.49 -10.86 20.48
N GLN A 148 -3.37 -11.46 20.87
CA GLN A 148 -2.67 -12.46 20.05
C GLN A 148 -3.52 -13.72 19.79
N GLU A 149 -4.25 -14.18 20.80
CA GLU A 149 -5.12 -15.36 20.68
C GLU A 149 -6.29 -15.10 19.73
N ASN A 150 -6.85 -13.90 19.71
CA ASN A 150 -8.05 -13.58 18.96
C ASN A 150 -7.79 -12.91 17.60
N MET A 151 -6.80 -12.02 17.50
CA MET A 151 -6.49 -11.28 16.27
C MET A 151 -5.47 -12.04 15.43
N LYS A 152 -5.89 -12.58 14.29
CA LYS A 152 -5.03 -13.37 13.38
C LYS A 152 -4.29 -12.52 12.37
N ALA A 153 -4.95 -11.48 11.90
CA ALA A 153 -4.44 -10.54 10.92
C ALA A 153 -5.07 -9.17 11.15
N TRP A 154 -4.35 -8.08 10.89
CA TRP A 154 -4.92 -6.75 10.98
C TRP A 154 -4.20 -5.75 10.09
N ILE A 155 -4.94 -4.71 9.69
CA ILE A 155 -4.43 -3.56 8.94
C ILE A 155 -4.58 -2.34 9.83
N VAL A 156 -3.50 -1.60 10.03
CA VAL A 156 -3.49 -0.35 10.79
C VAL A 156 -3.34 0.81 9.82
N LYS A 157 -4.24 1.78 9.89
CA LYS A 157 -4.18 3.03 9.15
C LYS A 157 -4.03 4.19 10.13
N LEU A 158 -2.97 4.98 9.96
CA LEU A 158 -2.80 6.26 10.64
C LEU A 158 -3.57 7.34 9.88
N GLU A 159 -4.39 8.10 10.59
CA GLU A 159 -5.01 9.33 10.12
C GLU A 159 -4.67 10.47 11.08
N VAL A 160 -4.46 11.67 10.54
CA VAL A 160 -4.24 12.89 11.32
C VAL A 160 -5.22 13.93 10.84
N THR A 161 -6.10 14.37 11.72
CA THR A 161 -7.00 15.50 11.47
C THR A 161 -6.52 16.72 12.23
N ARG A 162 -6.82 17.90 11.72
CA ARG A 162 -6.49 19.18 12.37
C ARG A 162 -7.76 19.89 12.83
N ASN A 163 -7.78 20.35 14.07
CA ASN A 163 -8.74 21.34 14.53
C ASN A 163 -8.20 22.74 14.21
N LYS A 164 -8.87 23.43 13.30
CA LYS A 164 -8.44 24.75 12.82
C LYS A 164 -8.63 25.86 13.86
N GLU A 165 -9.65 25.73 14.71
CA GLU A 165 -9.99 26.74 15.72
C GLU A 165 -8.91 26.82 16.80
N ASN A 166 -8.45 25.68 17.29
CA ASN A 166 -7.48 25.59 18.38
C ASN A 166 -6.05 25.29 17.86
N ASN A 167 -5.84 25.19 16.56
CA ASN A 167 -4.57 24.77 15.92
C ASN A 167 -3.95 23.51 16.54
N THR A 168 -4.80 22.53 16.83
CA THR A 168 -4.39 21.24 17.42
C THR A 168 -4.56 20.10 16.41
N TYR A 169 -3.85 19.01 16.66
CA TYR A 169 -3.83 17.82 15.81
C TYR A 169 -4.38 16.61 16.57
N HIS A 170 -5.14 15.78 15.87
CA HIS A 170 -5.73 14.57 16.42
C HIS A 170 -5.30 13.35 15.62
N PRO A 171 -4.15 12.73 15.94
CA PRO A 171 -3.76 11.47 15.32
C PRO A 171 -4.60 10.32 15.90
N HIS A 172 -5.02 9.42 15.01
CA HIS A 172 -5.78 8.24 15.40
C HIS A 172 -5.50 7.07 14.45
N PHE A 173 -5.74 5.85 14.94
CA PHE A 173 -5.66 4.64 14.13
C PHE A 173 -7.05 4.13 13.79
N HIS A 174 -7.26 3.83 12.51
CA HIS A 174 -8.31 2.95 12.06
C HIS A 174 -7.71 1.58 11.80
N ILE A 175 -8.31 0.54 12.38
CA ILE A 175 -7.78 -0.81 12.31
C ILE A 175 -8.88 -1.73 11.78
N LEU A 176 -8.57 -2.52 10.75
CA LEU A 176 -9.38 -3.63 10.30
C LEU A 176 -8.71 -4.92 10.78
N ALA A 177 -9.24 -5.51 11.84
CA ALA A 177 -8.74 -6.74 12.43
C ALA A 177 -9.58 -7.93 11.98
N PHE A 178 -8.95 -9.09 11.84
CA PHE A 178 -9.60 -10.33 11.42
C PHE A 178 -9.47 -11.37 12.53
N VAL A 179 -10.61 -11.86 12.99
CA VAL A 179 -10.74 -12.84 14.06
C VAL A 179 -11.31 -14.15 13.53
N HIS A 180 -11.04 -15.25 14.23
CA HIS A 180 -11.65 -16.53 13.91
C HIS A 180 -13.18 -16.47 14.11
N LYS A 181 -13.93 -17.25 13.33
CA LYS A 181 -15.41 -17.27 13.41
C LYS A 181 -15.92 -17.56 14.83
N SER A 182 -15.20 -18.41 15.59
CA SER A 182 -15.54 -18.79 16.97
C SER A 182 -15.51 -17.64 17.97
N TYR A 183 -14.82 -16.54 17.66
CA TYR A 183 -14.82 -15.32 18.48
C TYR A 183 -16.22 -14.80 18.80
N PHE A 184 -17.20 -15.04 17.91
CA PHE A 184 -18.58 -14.55 18.06
C PHE A 184 -19.55 -15.59 18.66
N TYR A 185 -19.07 -16.73 19.13
CA TYR A 185 -19.94 -17.72 19.74
C TYR A 185 -20.19 -17.38 21.22
N GLU A 186 -21.42 -17.52 21.69
CA GLU A 186 -21.82 -17.22 23.07
C GLU A 186 -20.96 -17.93 24.12
N ARG A 187 -20.55 -19.18 23.84
CA ARG A 187 -19.62 -19.94 24.70
C ARG A 187 -18.24 -19.31 24.85
N ASN A 188 -17.91 -18.32 24.05
CA ASN A 188 -16.67 -17.56 24.08
C ASN A 188 -16.92 -16.10 24.48
N ALA A 189 -17.99 -15.81 25.20
CA ALA A 189 -18.36 -14.44 25.60
C ALA A 189 -17.22 -13.74 26.38
N ASP A 190 -16.48 -14.47 27.20
CA ASP A 190 -15.30 -13.97 27.91
C ASP A 190 -14.13 -13.59 26.98
N SER A 191 -14.18 -14.05 25.73
CA SER A 191 -13.21 -13.71 24.67
C SER A 191 -13.61 -12.46 23.89
N PHE A 192 -14.65 -11.75 24.30
CA PHE A 192 -15.15 -10.59 23.59
C PHE A 192 -14.50 -9.29 24.08
N ILE A 193 -13.76 -8.60 23.20
CA ILE A 193 -13.20 -7.28 23.54
C ILE A 193 -14.33 -6.26 23.58
N SER A 194 -14.66 -5.79 24.78
CA SER A 194 -15.61 -4.70 24.98
C SER A 194 -14.94 -3.33 24.81
N ILE A 195 -15.74 -2.28 24.54
CA ILE A 195 -15.22 -0.90 24.47
C ILE A 195 -14.53 -0.49 25.80
N PRO A 196 -15.11 -0.76 26.99
CA PRO A 196 -14.44 -0.45 28.25
C PRO A 196 -13.10 -1.17 28.41
N MET A 197 -13.02 -2.46 28.08
CA MET A 197 -11.77 -3.23 28.12
C MET A 197 -10.74 -2.65 27.16
N LEU A 198 -11.11 -2.40 25.91
CA LEU A 198 -10.21 -1.82 24.91
C LEU A 198 -9.68 -0.46 25.35
N ARG A 199 -10.54 0.40 25.91
CA ARG A 199 -10.16 1.72 26.44
C ARG A 199 -9.16 1.59 27.57
N LYS A 200 -9.43 0.74 28.56
CA LYS A 200 -8.52 0.50 29.68
C LYS A 200 -7.16 0.00 29.17
N ASP A 201 -7.17 -0.99 28.29
CA ASP A 201 -5.95 -1.55 27.74
C ASP A 201 -5.16 -0.49 26.94
N TRP A 202 -5.85 0.37 26.18
CA TRP A 202 -5.21 1.43 25.41
C TRP A 202 -4.65 2.53 26.29
N GLN A 203 -5.37 2.92 27.37
CA GLN A 203 -4.88 3.84 28.41
C GLN A 203 -3.61 3.30 29.08
N GLU A 204 -3.61 2.04 29.49
CA GLU A 204 -2.47 1.40 30.15
C GLU A 204 -1.22 1.35 29.24
N VAL A 205 -1.33 0.85 28.00
CA VAL A 205 -0.16 0.76 27.11
C VAL A 205 0.34 2.13 26.65
N SER A 206 -0.57 3.12 26.57
CA SER A 206 -0.25 4.50 26.20
C SER A 206 0.20 5.32 27.42
N ASN A 207 0.02 4.82 28.63
CA ASN A 207 0.23 5.57 29.86
C ASN A 207 -0.44 6.96 29.81
N ASP A 208 -1.72 7.00 29.40
CA ASP A 208 -2.51 8.23 29.28
C ASP A 208 -3.99 7.98 29.61
N GLU A 209 -4.37 8.32 30.85
CA GLU A 209 -5.73 8.16 31.34
C GLU A 209 -6.74 9.13 30.75
N ARG A 210 -6.27 10.19 30.05
CA ARG A 210 -7.12 11.17 29.37
C ARG A 210 -7.80 10.60 28.14
N ILE A 211 -7.41 9.41 27.67
CA ILE A 211 -8.02 8.73 26.54
C ILE A 211 -9.44 8.29 26.92
N THR A 212 -10.43 8.90 26.32
CA THR A 212 -11.85 8.62 26.58
C THR A 212 -12.53 7.93 25.40
N GLN A 213 -11.99 8.08 24.18
CA GLN A 213 -12.62 7.62 22.96
C GLN A 213 -11.82 6.49 22.30
N VAL A 214 -12.43 5.33 22.26
CA VAL A 214 -12.05 4.19 21.43
C VAL A 214 -13.32 3.54 20.89
N ASP A 215 -13.23 2.83 19.79
CA ASP A 215 -14.36 2.08 19.24
C ASP A 215 -13.92 0.68 18.82
N ILE A 216 -14.77 -0.30 19.03
CA ILE A 216 -14.65 -1.64 18.47
C ILE A 216 -16.03 -2.14 18.07
N ARG A 217 -16.16 -2.55 16.82
CA ARG A 217 -17.44 -3.04 16.27
C ARG A 217 -17.20 -4.10 15.22
N LYS A 218 -18.17 -4.99 15.06
CA LYS A 218 -18.22 -5.81 13.85
C LYS A 218 -18.20 -4.87 12.66
N ALA A 219 -17.31 -5.11 11.68
CA ALA A 219 -17.43 -4.42 10.41
C ALA A 219 -18.84 -4.73 9.88
N LYS A 220 -19.77 -3.78 10.12
CA LYS A 220 -21.20 -3.96 9.87
C LYS A 220 -21.41 -4.20 8.38
N GLY A 221 -22.17 -5.24 8.07
CA GLY A 221 -22.78 -5.40 6.79
C GLY A 221 -23.33 -6.78 6.58
N ARG A 222 -24.66 -6.86 6.56
CA ARG A 222 -25.38 -7.98 5.92
C ARG A 222 -25.10 -7.98 4.41
N THR A 223 -24.84 -6.82 3.84
CA THR A 223 -24.62 -6.62 2.40
C THR A 223 -23.11 -6.51 2.07
N LYS A 224 -22.78 -6.82 0.83
CA LYS A 224 -21.43 -6.63 0.26
C LYS A 224 -20.98 -5.16 0.36
N ALA A 225 -21.93 -4.23 0.14
CA ALA A 225 -21.68 -2.78 0.17
C ALA A 225 -21.25 -2.25 1.54
N ASP A 226 -21.74 -2.81 2.63
CA ASP A 226 -21.38 -2.35 3.98
C ASP A 226 -19.96 -2.78 4.37
N ARG A 227 -19.52 -3.98 3.93
CA ARG A 227 -18.15 -4.45 4.13
C ARG A 227 -17.15 -3.62 3.32
N GLU A 228 -17.54 -3.21 2.13
CA GLU A 228 -16.76 -2.32 1.28
C GLU A 228 -16.58 -0.92 1.88
N LYS A 229 -17.57 -0.41 2.63
CA LYS A 229 -17.43 0.86 3.37
C LYS A 229 -16.30 0.83 4.40
N ALA A 230 -16.18 -0.24 5.20
CA ALA A 230 -15.10 -0.35 6.18
C ALA A 230 -13.72 -0.40 5.51
N VAL A 231 -13.62 -1.05 4.35
CA VAL A 231 -12.39 -1.07 3.53
C VAL A 231 -12.09 0.32 2.98
N LEU A 232 -13.10 1.04 2.48
CA LEU A 232 -12.94 2.39 1.95
C LEU A 232 -12.51 3.39 3.03
N GLU A 233 -12.94 3.24 4.28
CA GLU A 233 -12.46 4.05 5.40
C GLU A 233 -10.94 3.92 5.61
N LEU A 234 -10.41 2.70 5.52
CA LEU A 234 -8.97 2.46 5.62
C LEU A 234 -8.17 2.99 4.43
N ALA A 235 -8.79 3.05 3.26
CA ALA A 235 -8.13 3.53 2.05
C ALA A 235 -8.14 5.06 1.92
N LYS A 236 -8.87 5.79 2.78
CA LYS A 236 -8.91 7.26 2.76
C LYS A 236 -7.52 7.87 2.95
N TYR A 237 -7.40 9.15 2.62
CA TYR A 237 -6.15 9.89 2.81
C TYR A 237 -5.72 9.93 4.29
N THR A 238 -4.43 9.93 4.53
CA THR A 238 -3.85 10.08 5.88
C THR A 238 -4.12 11.46 6.46
N ALA A 239 -4.16 12.49 5.59
CA ALA A 239 -4.56 13.85 5.90
C ALA A 239 -5.19 14.44 4.64
N LYS A 240 -6.25 15.22 4.80
CA LYS A 240 -6.91 15.91 3.68
C LYS A 240 -6.05 17.09 3.22
N SER A 241 -6.06 17.42 1.93
CA SER A 241 -5.35 18.59 1.39
C SER A 241 -5.79 19.89 2.09
N SER A 242 -7.08 20.02 2.42
CA SER A 242 -7.62 21.14 3.20
C SER A 242 -7.01 21.32 4.59
N ASP A 243 -6.40 20.28 5.15
CA ASP A 243 -5.85 20.30 6.50
C ASP A 243 -4.38 20.71 6.51
N PHE A 244 -3.61 20.34 5.49
CA PHE A 244 -2.17 20.64 5.43
C PHE A 244 -1.79 21.76 4.47
N LEU A 245 -2.67 22.18 3.55
CA LEU A 245 -2.44 23.33 2.66
C LEU A 245 -2.94 24.67 3.22
N ASP A 246 -3.25 24.72 4.50
CA ASP A 246 -3.82 25.91 5.13
C ASP A 246 -2.78 27.05 5.28
N SER A 247 -1.61 26.71 5.83
CA SER A 247 -0.46 27.62 5.95
C SER A 247 0.87 26.88 5.81
N GLN A 248 1.97 27.61 5.60
CA GLN A 248 3.31 27.04 5.51
C GLN A 248 3.68 26.29 6.79
N GLU A 249 3.40 26.86 7.96
CA GLU A 249 3.67 26.26 9.26
C GLU A 249 2.95 24.90 9.43
N VAL A 250 1.68 24.83 9.06
CA VAL A 250 0.89 23.61 9.12
C VAL A 250 1.41 22.56 8.14
N PHE A 251 1.79 22.99 6.94
CA PHE A 251 2.41 22.09 5.94
C PHE A 251 3.71 21.48 6.49
N ASP A 252 4.59 22.30 7.05
CA ASP A 252 5.88 21.88 7.59
C ASP A 252 5.70 20.91 8.78
N THR A 253 4.79 21.25 9.69
CA THR A 253 4.43 20.39 10.84
C THR A 253 3.96 19.01 10.39
N MET A 254 2.96 18.96 9.51
CA MET A 254 2.40 17.71 9.00
C MET A 254 3.41 16.93 8.17
N TYR A 255 4.20 17.61 7.34
CA TYR A 255 5.23 16.97 6.52
C TYR A 255 6.28 16.30 7.41
N ASN A 256 6.83 17.02 8.38
CA ASN A 256 7.87 16.49 9.27
C ASN A 256 7.33 15.33 10.13
N ALA A 257 6.12 15.45 10.65
CA ALA A 257 5.49 14.42 11.45
C ALA A 257 5.19 13.13 10.66
N LEU A 258 4.84 13.24 9.37
CA LEU A 258 4.45 12.09 8.54
C LEU A 258 5.57 11.57 7.63
N LYS A 259 6.66 12.32 7.46
CA LYS A 259 7.80 11.91 6.62
C LYS A 259 8.41 10.61 7.13
N GLY A 260 8.59 9.65 6.21
CA GLY A 260 9.18 8.35 6.53
C GLY A 260 8.29 7.42 7.39
N LYS A 261 7.10 7.85 7.81
CA LYS A 261 6.17 6.99 8.54
C LYS A 261 5.40 6.07 7.60
N GLN A 262 5.23 4.83 8.01
CA GLN A 262 4.34 3.90 7.34
C GLN A 262 2.90 4.15 7.81
N VAL A 263 2.07 4.73 6.95
CA VAL A 263 0.70 5.13 7.31
C VAL A 263 -0.33 4.02 7.16
N ILE A 264 -0.02 2.98 6.41
CA ILE A 264 -0.79 1.73 6.37
C ILE A 264 0.19 0.60 6.67
N ARG A 265 -0.15 -0.25 7.63
CA ARG A 265 0.64 -1.42 8.03
C ARG A 265 -0.22 -2.67 7.95
N PHE A 266 0.31 -3.71 7.32
CA PHE A 266 -0.28 -5.04 7.27
C PHE A 266 0.43 -5.90 8.31
N CYS A 267 -0.32 -6.45 9.26
CA CYS A 267 0.21 -7.11 10.45
C CYS A 267 -0.38 -8.51 10.65
N GLY A 268 0.25 -9.31 11.52
CA GLY A 268 -0.12 -10.71 11.69
C GLY A 268 0.07 -11.49 10.39
N GLU A 269 -0.83 -12.39 10.05
CA GLU A 269 -0.79 -13.15 8.78
C GLU A 269 -0.74 -12.26 7.54
N LEU A 270 -1.36 -11.04 7.61
CA LEU A 270 -1.33 -10.09 6.49
C LEU A 270 0.06 -9.54 6.20
N SER A 271 1.01 -9.59 7.11
CA SER A 271 2.37 -9.12 6.86
C SER A 271 3.09 -9.97 5.81
N VAL A 272 2.79 -11.26 5.75
CA VAL A 272 3.28 -12.18 4.74
C VAL A 272 2.40 -12.15 3.49
N LEU A 273 1.09 -12.24 3.67
CA LEU A 273 0.13 -12.20 2.56
C LEU A 273 0.28 -10.96 1.68
N LYS A 274 0.54 -9.78 2.27
CA LYS A 274 0.77 -8.55 1.49
C LYS A 274 2.02 -8.65 0.61
N LYS A 275 3.07 -9.32 1.10
CA LYS A 275 4.28 -9.54 0.30
C LYS A 275 4.02 -10.51 -0.85
N VAL A 276 3.23 -11.57 -0.60
CA VAL A 276 2.77 -12.51 -1.63
C VAL A 276 1.92 -11.77 -2.67
N TYR A 277 0.98 -10.96 -2.21
CA TYR A 277 0.13 -10.16 -3.09
C TYR A 277 0.92 -9.14 -3.93
N ASP A 278 1.92 -8.47 -3.34
CA ASP A 278 2.80 -7.55 -4.09
C ASP A 278 3.64 -8.27 -5.15
N PHE A 279 3.79 -9.54 -4.96
CA PHE A 279 4.51 -10.44 -5.82
C PHE A 279 3.63 -11.03 -6.91
N ASP A 280 2.31 -11.06 -6.73
CA ASP A 280 1.20 -11.73 -7.43
C ASP A 280 1.35 -11.89 -8.98
N LYS A 281 2.58 -12.19 -9.41
CA LYS A 281 2.89 -12.47 -10.80
C LYS A 281 2.28 -13.79 -11.30
N TYR A 282 1.69 -14.57 -10.39
CA TYR A 282 1.02 -15.84 -10.67
C TYR A 282 -0.50 -15.74 -10.69
N GLY A 283 -1.07 -14.54 -10.52
CA GLY A 283 -2.51 -14.34 -10.51
C GLY A 283 -3.26 -14.96 -9.32
N LEU A 284 -2.54 -15.23 -8.20
CA LEU A 284 -3.08 -15.95 -7.03
C LEU A 284 -4.29 -15.28 -6.39
N PHE A 285 -4.36 -13.96 -6.49
CA PHE A 285 -5.39 -13.15 -5.87
C PHE A 285 -6.43 -12.61 -6.87
N GLU A 286 -6.33 -12.93 -8.16
CA GLU A 286 -7.23 -12.39 -9.20
C GLU A 286 -8.70 -12.66 -8.89
N LYS A 287 -9.06 -13.87 -8.46
CA LYS A 287 -10.44 -14.23 -8.10
C LYS A 287 -11.02 -13.44 -6.92
N TYR A 288 -10.16 -12.80 -6.10
CA TYR A 288 -10.57 -11.96 -4.97
C TYR A 288 -10.58 -10.48 -5.30
N ALA A 289 -9.95 -10.08 -6.40
CA ALA A 289 -9.97 -8.71 -6.86
C ALA A 289 -11.40 -8.22 -7.12
N PRO A 290 -11.70 -6.93 -6.98
CA PRO A 290 -12.96 -6.38 -7.45
C PRO A 290 -13.11 -6.69 -8.94
N LYS A 291 -14.21 -7.32 -9.32
CA LYS A 291 -14.49 -7.53 -10.75
C LYS A 291 -14.63 -6.16 -11.41
N THR A 292 -13.82 -5.93 -12.42
CA THR A 292 -14.05 -4.87 -13.39
C THR A 292 -15.23 -5.27 -14.27
N GLU A 293 -16.18 -4.36 -14.47
CA GLU A 293 -17.21 -4.56 -15.51
C GLU A 293 -16.49 -4.71 -16.86
N GLU A 294 -17.06 -5.49 -17.77
CA GLU A 294 -16.54 -5.56 -19.14
C GLU A 294 -16.48 -4.14 -19.68
N MET A 295 -15.27 -3.69 -19.98
CA MET A 295 -15.08 -2.37 -20.56
C MET A 295 -15.32 -2.46 -22.06
N PRO A 296 -16.01 -1.47 -22.65
CA PRO A 296 -16.12 -1.37 -24.09
C PRO A 296 -14.71 -1.22 -24.70
N GLU A 297 -14.58 -1.52 -25.98
CA GLU A 297 -13.33 -1.37 -26.70
C GLU A 297 -12.84 0.08 -26.64
N LEU A 298 -11.61 0.26 -26.16
CA LEU A 298 -10.98 1.57 -26.07
C LEU A 298 -10.32 1.88 -27.41
N THR A 299 -10.81 2.91 -28.08
CA THR A 299 -10.44 3.22 -29.47
C THR A 299 -9.60 4.48 -29.61
N HIS A 300 -9.72 5.41 -28.67
CA HIS A 300 -9.08 6.72 -28.76
C HIS A 300 -8.19 7.02 -27.57
N ARG A 301 -7.22 7.90 -27.78
CA ARG A 301 -6.38 8.50 -26.74
C ARG A 301 -6.87 9.91 -26.44
N LEU A 302 -7.17 10.19 -25.18
CA LEU A 302 -7.33 11.55 -24.65
C LEU A 302 -6.02 11.94 -23.95
N GLN A 303 -5.30 12.91 -24.48
CA GLN A 303 -4.13 13.49 -23.83
C GLN A 303 -4.48 14.85 -23.26
N LEU A 304 -4.04 15.09 -22.02
CA LEU A 304 -4.17 16.33 -21.28
C LEU A 304 -2.78 16.86 -20.98
N ASP A 305 -2.47 18.07 -21.45
CA ASP A 305 -1.21 18.76 -21.22
C ASP A 305 -1.47 20.04 -20.42
N TRP A 306 -0.79 20.17 -19.25
CA TRP A 306 -0.97 21.34 -18.39
C TRP A 306 -0.20 22.53 -18.91
N HIS A 307 -0.92 23.57 -19.31
CA HIS A 307 -0.35 24.81 -19.81
C HIS A 307 -1.15 26.01 -19.33
N LYS A 308 -0.48 27.07 -18.84
CA LYS A 308 -1.12 28.33 -18.40
C LYS A 308 -2.37 28.14 -17.52
N ASP A 309 -2.24 27.30 -16.47
CA ASP A 309 -3.29 27.00 -15.47
C ASP A 309 -4.53 26.25 -15.98
N VAL A 310 -4.43 25.62 -17.15
CA VAL A 310 -5.46 24.77 -17.72
C VAL A 310 -4.87 23.49 -18.31
N TYR A 311 -5.69 22.46 -18.48
CA TYR A 311 -5.34 21.32 -19.33
C TYR A 311 -5.82 21.57 -20.75
N GLU A 312 -4.87 21.67 -21.66
CA GLU A 312 -5.12 21.56 -23.08
C GLU A 312 -5.38 20.10 -23.43
N LYS A 313 -6.41 19.83 -24.24
CA LYS A 313 -6.80 18.48 -24.62
C LYS A 313 -6.49 18.20 -26.07
N SER A 314 -6.02 17.00 -26.37
CA SER A 314 -5.97 16.46 -27.72
C SER A 314 -6.58 15.05 -27.74
N ILE A 315 -7.27 14.72 -28.81
CA ILE A 315 -7.88 13.42 -29.01
C ILE A 315 -7.34 12.85 -30.32
N SER A 316 -6.92 11.60 -30.30
CA SER A 316 -6.46 10.87 -31.49
C SER A 316 -6.80 9.40 -31.34
N GLU A 317 -6.81 8.66 -32.44
CA GLU A 317 -6.88 7.19 -32.35
C GLU A 317 -5.69 6.61 -31.61
N LEU A 318 -5.87 5.46 -30.99
CA LEU A 318 -4.80 4.71 -30.34
C LEU A 318 -3.86 4.15 -31.41
N ASN A 319 -2.55 4.28 -31.18
CA ASN A 319 -1.56 3.64 -32.04
C ASN A 319 -1.42 2.15 -31.70
N GLU A 320 -0.72 1.38 -32.54
CA GLU A 320 -0.59 -0.07 -32.40
C GLU A 320 0.15 -0.49 -31.11
N ASP A 321 1.10 0.31 -30.64
CA ASP A 321 1.82 0.00 -29.39
C ASP A 321 0.92 0.22 -28.17
N GLU A 322 0.11 1.27 -28.18
CA GLU A 322 -0.90 1.55 -27.13
C GLU A 322 -1.99 0.46 -27.10
N LYS A 323 -2.44 -0.01 -28.27
CA LYS A 323 -3.39 -1.14 -28.38
C LYS A 323 -2.79 -2.43 -27.83
N LYS A 324 -1.53 -2.74 -28.18
CA LYS A 324 -0.82 -3.91 -27.64
C LYS A 324 -0.64 -3.84 -26.14
N GLU A 325 -0.31 -2.68 -25.58
CA GLU A 325 -0.18 -2.50 -24.13
C GLU A 325 -1.52 -2.69 -23.42
N LEU A 326 -2.63 -2.21 -24.00
CA LEU A 326 -3.97 -2.43 -23.47
C LEU A 326 -4.42 -3.88 -23.53
N ALA A 327 -4.06 -4.59 -24.59
CA ALA A 327 -4.38 -6.01 -24.80
C ALA A 327 -3.49 -6.95 -23.93
N ARG A 328 -2.45 -6.43 -23.29
CA ARG A 328 -1.58 -7.22 -22.43
C ARG A 328 -2.36 -7.74 -21.25
N THR A 329 -2.89 -8.95 -21.37
CA THR A 329 -3.40 -9.72 -20.24
C THR A 329 -2.20 -10.16 -19.42
N VAL A 330 -2.30 -10.00 -18.11
CA VAL A 330 -1.36 -10.65 -17.20
C VAL A 330 -1.65 -12.15 -17.32
N GLU A 331 -0.79 -12.88 -18.01
CA GLU A 331 -0.85 -14.33 -18.03
C GLU A 331 -0.67 -14.84 -16.61
N CYS A 332 -1.60 -15.69 -16.17
CA CYS A 332 -1.51 -16.37 -14.89
C CYS A 332 -0.36 -17.39 -14.99
N GLU A 333 0.64 -17.27 -14.13
CA GLU A 333 1.73 -18.25 -14.07
C GLU A 333 1.21 -19.59 -13.56
N THR A 334 1.70 -20.69 -14.13
CA THR A 334 1.34 -22.05 -13.74
C THR A 334 2.11 -22.50 -12.50
N ASP A 335 1.69 -23.61 -11.88
CA ASP A 335 2.44 -24.24 -10.78
C ASP A 335 3.89 -24.58 -11.19
N LYS A 336 4.10 -24.93 -12.48
CA LYS A 336 5.42 -25.18 -13.03
C LYS A 336 6.27 -23.91 -13.08
N ASP A 337 5.71 -22.81 -13.59
CA ASP A 337 6.42 -21.53 -13.65
C ASP A 337 6.77 -21.01 -12.25
N PHE A 338 5.90 -21.29 -11.26
CA PHE A 338 6.18 -21.01 -9.86
C PHE A 338 7.36 -21.83 -9.34
N ALA A 339 7.39 -23.13 -9.63
CA ALA A 339 8.48 -24.01 -9.22
C ALA A 339 9.81 -23.58 -9.83
N ASP A 340 9.83 -23.35 -11.15
CA ASP A 340 11.03 -22.90 -11.88
C ASP A 340 11.56 -21.58 -11.27
N THR A 341 10.66 -20.62 -10.98
CA THR A 341 11.05 -19.35 -10.34
C THR A 341 11.59 -19.54 -8.93
N TYR A 342 11.03 -20.46 -8.15
CA TYR A 342 11.51 -20.78 -6.80
C TYR A 342 12.93 -21.32 -6.84
N PHE A 343 13.19 -22.30 -7.72
CA PHE A 343 14.52 -22.90 -7.85
C PHE A 343 15.54 -21.93 -8.43
N ASP A 344 15.17 -21.09 -9.38
CA ASP A 344 16.02 -20.00 -9.88
C ASP A 344 16.46 -19.04 -8.77
N ASP A 345 15.53 -18.65 -7.90
CA ASP A 345 15.86 -17.74 -6.79
C ASP A 345 16.68 -18.45 -5.69
N LEU A 346 16.47 -19.74 -5.47
CA LEU A 346 17.29 -20.55 -4.58
C LEU A 346 18.73 -20.67 -5.12
N HIS A 347 18.88 -20.90 -6.42
CA HIS A 347 20.18 -20.93 -7.08
C HIS A 347 20.93 -19.58 -6.99
N LYS A 348 20.23 -18.47 -7.22
CA LYS A 348 20.79 -17.12 -7.02
C LYS A 348 21.24 -16.87 -5.58
N LEU A 349 20.50 -17.38 -4.61
CA LEU A 349 20.87 -17.32 -3.20
C LEU A 349 22.19 -18.06 -2.97
N TYR A 350 22.27 -19.29 -3.43
CA TYR A 350 23.47 -20.13 -3.31
C TYR A 350 24.70 -19.47 -3.94
N GLN A 351 24.59 -18.98 -5.21
CA GLN A 351 25.68 -18.26 -5.86
C GLN A 351 26.12 -17.01 -5.09
N THR A 352 25.16 -16.32 -4.44
CA THR A 352 25.47 -15.12 -3.64
C THR A 352 26.19 -15.49 -2.36
N GLU A 353 25.87 -16.62 -1.74
CA GLU A 353 26.55 -17.14 -0.56
C GLU A 353 27.98 -17.56 -0.87
N GLN A 354 28.20 -18.27 -1.96
CA GLN A 354 29.54 -18.63 -2.45
C GLN A 354 30.43 -17.40 -2.69
N LYS A 355 29.88 -16.37 -3.34
CA LYS A 355 30.61 -15.10 -3.55
C LYS A 355 30.98 -14.41 -2.23
N ILE A 356 30.12 -14.48 -1.23
CA ILE A 356 30.38 -13.92 0.10
C ILE A 356 31.55 -14.67 0.78
N GLU A 357 31.56 -15.99 0.65
CA GLU A 357 32.61 -16.85 1.23
C GLU A 357 33.98 -16.66 0.54
N MET A 358 34.00 -16.27 -0.74
CA MET A 358 35.22 -16.04 -1.49
C MET A 358 35.89 -14.67 -1.22
N ILE A 359 35.19 -13.74 -0.56
CA ILE A 359 35.74 -12.41 -0.27
C ILE A 359 36.60 -12.49 0.98
N ASP A 360 37.90 -12.48 0.79
CA ASP A 360 38.89 -12.36 1.84
C ASP A 360 39.48 -10.92 1.86
N THR A 361 39.41 -10.29 2.99
CA THR A 361 39.89 -8.92 3.19
C THR A 361 41.24 -8.88 3.97
N THR A 362 41.81 -10.03 4.32
CA THR A 362 42.97 -10.09 5.25
C THR A 362 44.25 -9.60 4.63
N ASP A 363 44.48 -9.85 3.34
CA ASP A 363 45.73 -9.51 2.64
C ASP A 363 45.63 -8.30 1.71
N ALA A 364 44.51 -7.58 1.70
CA ALA A 364 44.26 -6.45 0.84
C ALA A 364 44.84 -5.16 1.41
N ASN A 365 45.31 -4.26 0.54
CA ASN A 365 45.69 -2.91 0.94
C ASN A 365 44.45 -2.07 1.31
N GLU A 366 44.59 -0.87 1.92
CA GLU A 366 43.46 -0.09 2.45
C GLU A 366 42.38 0.24 1.39
N ILE A 367 42.78 0.54 0.16
CA ILE A 367 41.85 0.90 -0.93
C ILE A 367 41.12 -0.33 -1.41
N GLU A 368 41.83 -1.44 -1.60
CA GLU A 368 41.22 -2.73 -1.98
C GLU A 368 40.27 -3.24 -0.90
N LYS A 369 40.64 -3.06 0.37
CA LYS A 369 39.82 -3.42 1.52
C LYS A 369 38.48 -2.68 1.54
N GLU A 370 38.49 -1.36 1.30
CA GLU A 370 37.26 -0.56 1.23
C GLU A 370 36.36 -1.01 0.08
N VAL A 371 36.90 -1.35 -1.09
CA VAL A 371 36.14 -1.87 -2.25
C VAL A 371 35.52 -3.21 -1.91
N LEU A 372 36.29 -4.14 -1.34
CA LEU A 372 35.80 -5.48 -0.96
C LEU A 372 34.75 -5.42 0.16
N GLU A 373 34.91 -4.52 1.14
CA GLU A 373 33.89 -4.32 2.18
C GLU A 373 32.58 -3.77 1.61
N ASN A 374 32.63 -2.86 0.64
CA ASN A 374 31.46 -2.35 -0.05
C ASN A 374 30.78 -3.43 -0.90
N GLU A 375 31.53 -4.27 -1.59
CA GLU A 375 31.01 -5.41 -2.33
C GLU A 375 30.37 -6.42 -1.39
N LEU A 376 31.01 -6.77 -0.29
CA LEU A 376 30.48 -7.67 0.74
C LEU A 376 29.16 -7.15 1.33
N LYS A 377 29.08 -5.84 1.60
CA LYS A 377 27.86 -5.18 2.07
C LYS A 377 26.73 -5.29 1.05
N ASN A 378 27.03 -5.11 -0.24
CA ASN A 378 26.05 -5.25 -1.32
C ASN A 378 25.57 -6.71 -1.47
N LEU A 379 26.47 -7.69 -1.41
CA LEU A 379 26.13 -9.11 -1.47
C LEU A 379 25.29 -9.54 -0.26
N LYS A 380 25.63 -9.12 0.97
CA LYS A 380 24.81 -9.37 2.17
C LYS A 380 23.40 -8.80 2.04
N ARG A 381 23.24 -7.63 1.39
CA ARG A 381 21.93 -7.07 1.08
C ARG A 381 21.16 -7.96 0.09
N LYS A 382 21.79 -8.38 -1.03
CA LYS A 382 21.21 -9.29 -2.02
C LYS A 382 20.77 -10.61 -1.38
N LYS A 383 21.63 -11.23 -0.55
CA LYS A 383 21.30 -12.44 0.22
C LYS A 383 20.03 -12.24 1.06
N SER A 384 19.94 -11.12 1.78
CA SER A 384 18.76 -10.80 2.60
C SER A 384 17.49 -10.61 1.78
N GLU A 385 17.59 -10.05 0.57
CA GLU A 385 16.46 -9.90 -0.37
C GLU A 385 16.00 -11.25 -0.92
N CYS A 386 16.93 -12.11 -1.37
CA CYS A 386 16.62 -13.47 -1.83
C CYS A 386 15.95 -14.29 -0.73
N ASN A 387 16.51 -14.31 0.48
CA ASN A 387 15.92 -15.05 1.62
C ASN A 387 14.49 -14.58 1.94
N ARG A 388 14.21 -13.27 1.85
CA ARG A 388 12.86 -12.76 2.04
C ARG A 388 11.90 -13.23 0.97
N LYS A 389 12.36 -13.27 -0.28
CA LYS A 389 11.58 -13.73 -1.43
C LYS A 389 11.24 -15.21 -1.29
N LEU A 390 12.24 -16.04 -1.05
CA LEU A 390 12.06 -17.50 -0.87
C LEU A 390 11.07 -17.82 0.26
N LYS A 391 11.15 -17.15 1.41
CA LYS A 391 10.17 -17.32 2.50
C LYS A 391 8.73 -16.99 2.09
N VAL A 392 8.55 -16.01 1.23
CA VAL A 392 7.23 -15.66 0.68
C VAL A 392 6.75 -16.78 -0.25
N MET A 393 7.61 -17.26 -1.12
CA MET A 393 7.30 -18.36 -2.05
C MET A 393 6.99 -19.67 -1.32
N GLU A 394 7.74 -20.00 -0.28
CA GLU A 394 7.45 -21.15 0.59
C GLU A 394 6.06 -21.05 1.25
N TYR A 395 5.70 -19.84 1.70
CA TYR A 395 4.36 -19.62 2.24
C TYR A 395 3.28 -19.81 1.18
N VAL A 396 3.49 -19.32 -0.04
CA VAL A 396 2.58 -19.50 -1.18
C VAL A 396 2.43 -20.99 -1.48
N ALA A 397 3.53 -21.69 -1.68
CA ALA A 397 3.54 -23.11 -1.96
C ALA A 397 2.75 -23.90 -0.90
N LYS A 398 3.02 -23.62 0.37
CA LYS A 398 2.39 -24.35 1.50
C LYS A 398 0.90 -24.05 1.68
N ASN A 399 0.44 -22.84 1.36
CA ASN A 399 -0.91 -22.39 1.75
C ASN A 399 -1.86 -22.17 0.56
N MET A 400 -1.34 -22.02 -0.64
CA MET A 400 -2.13 -21.63 -1.81
C MET A 400 -2.08 -22.65 -2.95
N TYR A 401 -1.00 -23.39 -3.11
CA TYR A 401 -0.87 -24.47 -4.08
C TYR A 401 -1.02 -25.82 -3.41
N ALA A 402 -2.21 -26.42 -3.48
CA ALA A 402 -2.53 -27.70 -2.83
C ALA A 402 -1.67 -28.88 -3.35
N ASN A 403 -1.20 -28.81 -4.59
CA ASN A 403 -0.43 -29.85 -5.27
C ASN A 403 1.07 -29.52 -5.42
N PHE A 404 1.50 -28.35 -4.94
CA PHE A 404 2.89 -27.95 -5.03
C PHE A 404 3.73 -28.72 -4.01
N LYS A 405 4.62 -29.57 -4.48
CA LYS A 405 5.55 -30.31 -3.64
C LYS A 405 6.90 -29.60 -3.65
N LEU A 406 7.17 -28.77 -2.65
CA LEU A 406 8.52 -28.25 -2.36
C LEU A 406 9.56 -29.39 -2.17
N LYS A 407 9.10 -30.66 -2.08
CA LYS A 407 9.88 -31.85 -1.76
C LYS A 407 10.09 -32.78 -2.96
N GLU A 408 10.27 -32.28 -4.16
CA GLU A 408 10.84 -33.13 -5.22
C GLU A 408 12.33 -33.36 -5.03
N PHE A 409 12.98 -32.55 -4.20
CA PHE A 409 14.37 -32.74 -3.81
C PHE A 409 14.42 -33.06 -2.31
N GLU A 410 14.83 -34.30 -2.00
CA GLU A 410 14.91 -34.77 -0.61
C GLU A 410 16.05 -34.08 0.19
N SER A 411 16.99 -33.43 -0.52
CA SER A 411 18.12 -32.72 0.08
C SER A 411 18.62 -31.60 -0.81
N GLU A 412 19.38 -30.66 -0.22
CA GLU A 412 20.13 -29.62 -0.94
C GLU A 412 21.08 -30.23 -1.99
N TYR A 413 21.63 -31.42 -1.71
CA TYR A 413 22.47 -32.20 -2.61
C TYR A 413 21.73 -32.63 -3.88
N ASP A 414 20.50 -33.13 -3.77
CA ASP A 414 19.69 -33.54 -4.92
C ASP A 414 19.31 -32.33 -5.79
N PHE A 415 19.05 -31.19 -5.17
CA PHE A 415 18.83 -29.93 -5.87
C PHE A 415 20.09 -29.50 -6.65
N LEU A 416 21.26 -29.46 -6.01
CA LEU A 416 22.53 -29.06 -6.65
C LEU A 416 22.91 -30.01 -7.80
N LYS A 417 22.66 -31.30 -7.64
CA LYS A 417 22.90 -32.30 -8.67
C LYS A 417 21.94 -32.13 -9.87
N ALA A 418 20.67 -31.84 -9.62
CA ALA A 418 19.69 -31.62 -10.67
C ALA A 418 19.96 -30.34 -11.48
N MET A 419 20.66 -29.39 -10.87
CA MET A 419 21.06 -28.12 -11.48
C MET A 419 22.46 -28.15 -12.13
N ASP A 420 23.10 -29.31 -12.25
CA ASP A 420 24.50 -29.50 -12.75
C ASP A 420 25.53 -28.62 -12.01
N LEU A 421 25.35 -28.45 -10.70
CA LEU A 421 26.20 -27.63 -9.83
C LEU A 421 27.16 -28.44 -8.93
N LEU A 422 27.20 -29.75 -9.07
CA LEU A 422 28.11 -30.71 -8.38
C LEU A 422 29.02 -31.40 -9.35
#